data_98869a822f5e4c081c2b52b939d85de7
#
_entry.id   98869a822f5e4c081c2b52b939d85de7
#
_cell.length_a   1.000
_cell.length_b   1.000
_cell.length_c   1.000
_cell.angle_alpha   90.00
_cell.angle_beta   90.00
_cell.angle_gamma   90.00
#
_symmetry.space_group_name_H-M   'P 1'
#
loop_
_entity.id
_entity.type
_entity.pdbx_description
1 polymer ?
#
loop_
_entity_poly.entity_id
_entity_poly.type
_entity_poly.pdbx_seq_one_letter_code
_entity_poly.pdbx_strand_id
1 'polypeptide(L)'
;MKFSGFRVFAEALKGHTGWRPLWRNPEPKPAYDYVIVGGGGHGLATAYYLAKSFGRSRIAVLEKGWLGSGNVGRNTTIIRSNYLLAGNEPFYEFSMKLWEGLEQELNFNAMVSQRGIINLYHTDAQRDAFRRRGNAMMLAGAGARLLGREELRAMVPFLNYDNARFPIKGGLVQPRAGTARHDGVAWGYARGADSHGVDLIQNCEVTGVRLDRGKVRGVETSRGYIAADRVGVAVAGSSGRVMAMAGMRLPIESHVLQAFVTEGLKPTIPG
;
A
#
# COMPACT_ATOMS: atom_id res chain seq x y z
N MET A 1 -12.19 9.78 -15.17
CA MET A 1 -13.17 10.88 -15.29
C MET A 1 -12.45 12.01 -16.02
N LYS A 2 -12.98 12.47 -17.17
CA LYS A 2 -12.38 13.59 -17.91
C LYS A 2 -13.20 14.84 -17.59
N PHE A 3 -12.56 15.91 -17.18
CA PHE A 3 -13.18 17.20 -16.95
C PHE A 3 -12.83 18.14 -18.12
N SER A 4 -13.81 18.89 -18.63
CA SER A 4 -13.54 19.92 -19.62
C SER A 4 -12.86 21.14 -18.98
N GLY A 5 -12.08 21.90 -19.75
CA GLY A 5 -11.47 23.15 -19.26
C GLY A 5 -12.52 24.14 -18.73
N PHE A 6 -13.68 24.23 -19.37
CA PHE A 6 -14.79 25.04 -18.87
C PHE A 6 -15.29 24.60 -17.50
N ARG A 7 -15.35 23.29 -17.23
CA ARG A 7 -15.74 22.80 -15.91
C ARG A 7 -14.71 23.15 -14.85
N VAL A 8 -13.41 23.00 -15.15
CA VAL A 8 -12.33 23.40 -14.25
C VAL A 8 -12.41 24.88 -13.93
N PHE A 9 -12.60 25.74 -14.95
CA PHE A 9 -12.74 27.17 -14.76
C PHE A 9 -13.97 27.55 -13.93
N ALA A 10 -15.13 26.97 -14.24
CA ALA A 10 -16.36 27.24 -13.48
C ALA A 10 -16.27 26.81 -12.03
N GLU A 11 -15.60 25.67 -11.74
CA GLU A 11 -15.38 25.22 -10.36
C GLU A 11 -14.34 26.08 -9.63
N ALA A 12 -13.32 26.60 -10.33
CA ALA A 12 -12.36 27.54 -9.75
C ALA A 12 -13.06 28.81 -9.27
N LEU A 13 -13.99 29.36 -10.05
CA LEU A 13 -14.80 30.54 -9.66
C LEU A 13 -15.70 30.26 -8.43
N LYS A 14 -16.05 29.00 -8.18
CA LYS A 14 -16.84 28.56 -7.03
C LYS A 14 -15.99 28.08 -5.86
N GLY A 15 -14.69 28.34 -5.85
CA GLY A 15 -13.78 27.85 -4.81
C GLY A 15 -13.64 26.33 -4.77
N HIS A 16 -13.84 25.65 -5.89
CA HIS A 16 -13.76 24.17 -6.02
C HIS A 16 -14.76 23.36 -5.15
N THR A 17 -15.91 23.93 -4.83
CA THR A 17 -16.90 23.28 -3.94
C THR A 17 -17.87 22.36 -4.67
N GLY A 18 -17.97 22.40 -6.00
CA GLY A 18 -18.93 21.64 -6.81
C GLY A 18 -18.42 20.29 -7.35
N TRP A 19 -17.26 19.83 -6.92
CA TRP A 19 -16.73 18.53 -7.33
C TRP A 19 -17.48 17.39 -6.68
N ARG A 20 -17.79 16.35 -7.44
CA ARG A 20 -18.35 15.11 -6.88
C ARG A 20 -17.26 14.42 -6.05
N PRO A 21 -17.60 13.88 -4.86
CA PRO A 21 -16.70 13.02 -4.11
C PRO A 21 -16.18 11.86 -4.97
N LEU A 22 -14.93 11.44 -4.75
CA LEU A 22 -14.33 10.32 -5.50
C LEU A 22 -14.97 8.98 -5.18
N TRP A 23 -15.57 8.84 -4.00
CA TRP A 23 -16.32 7.69 -3.53
C TRP A 23 -17.44 8.13 -2.59
N ARG A 24 -18.44 7.25 -2.38
CA ARG A 24 -19.51 7.45 -1.42
C ARG A 24 -19.01 7.12 0.01
N ASN A 25 -19.65 7.73 1.00
CA ASN A 25 -19.50 7.38 2.41
C ASN A 25 -20.90 7.17 3.00
N PRO A 26 -21.57 6.04 2.66
CA PRO A 26 -22.94 5.78 3.08
C PRO A 26 -23.03 5.41 4.57
N GLU A 27 -24.23 5.48 5.13
CA GLU A 27 -24.50 4.82 6.39
C GLU A 27 -24.40 3.30 6.25
N PRO A 28 -23.89 2.59 7.28
CA PRO A 28 -23.76 1.15 7.21
C PRO A 28 -25.13 0.46 7.06
N LYS A 29 -25.20 -0.54 6.19
CA LYS A 29 -26.36 -1.44 6.10
C LYS A 29 -26.34 -2.43 7.27
N PRO A 30 -27.50 -3.01 7.64
CA PRO A 30 -27.58 -3.97 8.72
C PRO A 30 -26.75 -5.26 8.49
N ALA A 31 -26.51 -5.62 7.22
CA ALA A 31 -25.80 -6.87 6.87
C ALA A 31 -25.05 -6.77 5.57
N TYR A 32 -23.90 -7.47 5.52
CA TYR A 32 -23.06 -7.66 4.35
C TYR A 32 -22.60 -9.12 4.21
N ASP A 33 -22.23 -9.52 3.01
CA ASP A 33 -21.61 -10.81 2.76
C ASP A 33 -20.13 -10.78 3.23
N TYR A 34 -19.47 -9.64 3.03
CA TYR A 34 -18.10 -9.39 3.46
C TYR A 34 -17.98 -8.04 4.16
N VAL A 35 -17.36 -8.03 5.32
CA VAL A 35 -16.90 -6.82 6.01
C VAL A 35 -15.39 -6.84 6.06
N ILE A 36 -14.75 -5.80 5.51
CA ILE A 36 -13.30 -5.60 5.58
C ILE A 36 -13.02 -4.52 6.61
N VAL A 37 -12.31 -4.87 7.66
CA VAL A 37 -11.90 -3.95 8.72
C VAL A 37 -10.56 -3.33 8.36
N GLY A 38 -10.56 -2.00 8.18
CA GLY A 38 -9.40 -1.19 7.82
C GLY A 38 -9.44 -0.67 6.38
N GLY A 39 -9.53 0.64 6.24
CA GLY A 39 -9.55 1.40 4.98
C GLY A 39 -8.15 1.81 4.49
N GLY A 40 -7.13 1.01 4.77
CA GLY A 40 -5.78 1.16 4.22
C GLY A 40 -5.62 0.51 2.84
N GLY A 41 -4.43 0.56 2.25
CA GLY A 41 -4.16 0.03 0.92
C GLY A 41 -4.56 -1.43 0.74
N HIS A 42 -4.25 -2.30 1.70
CA HIS A 42 -4.62 -3.72 1.65
C HIS A 42 -6.14 -3.95 1.76
N GLY A 43 -6.81 -3.25 2.68
CA GLY A 43 -8.27 -3.41 2.85
C GLY A 43 -9.03 -2.93 1.62
N LEU A 44 -8.66 -1.78 1.07
CA LEU A 44 -9.26 -1.23 -0.14
C LEU A 44 -9.01 -2.10 -1.37
N ALA A 45 -7.77 -2.60 -1.54
CA ALA A 45 -7.44 -3.53 -2.62
C ALA A 45 -8.22 -4.85 -2.48
N THR A 46 -8.30 -5.41 -1.26
CA THR A 46 -9.08 -6.62 -1.00
C THR A 46 -10.55 -6.42 -1.38
N ALA A 47 -11.16 -5.32 -0.95
CA ALA A 47 -12.55 -5.03 -1.28
C ALA A 47 -12.76 -4.84 -2.80
N TYR A 48 -11.83 -4.15 -3.47
CA TYR A 48 -11.85 -3.96 -4.91
C TYR A 48 -11.81 -5.30 -5.66
N TYR A 49 -10.82 -6.15 -5.36
CA TYR A 49 -10.67 -7.43 -6.05
C TYR A 49 -11.78 -8.42 -5.70
N LEU A 50 -12.30 -8.41 -4.48
CA LEU A 50 -13.49 -9.21 -4.12
C LEU A 50 -14.70 -8.78 -4.94
N ALA A 51 -14.98 -7.47 -5.03
CA ALA A 51 -16.09 -6.95 -5.80
C ALA A 51 -15.94 -7.24 -7.30
N LYS A 52 -14.73 -7.09 -7.85
CA LYS A 52 -14.43 -7.42 -9.24
C LYS A 52 -14.62 -8.90 -9.55
N SER A 53 -14.20 -9.79 -8.64
CA SER A 53 -14.25 -11.24 -8.84
C SER A 53 -15.62 -11.86 -8.57
N PHE A 54 -16.38 -11.30 -7.61
CA PHE A 54 -17.65 -11.87 -7.13
C PHE A 54 -18.88 -10.95 -7.35
N GLY A 55 -18.74 -9.93 -8.14
CA GLY A 55 -19.68 -8.97 -8.74
C GLY A 55 -20.96 -8.59 -8.00
N ARG A 56 -21.71 -9.52 -7.40
CA ARG A 56 -23.00 -9.30 -6.72
C ARG A 56 -22.92 -9.33 -5.20
N SER A 57 -21.72 -9.48 -4.63
CA SER A 57 -21.55 -9.53 -3.18
C SER A 57 -21.71 -8.15 -2.56
N ARG A 58 -22.40 -8.10 -1.40
CA ARG A 58 -22.50 -6.90 -0.58
C ARG A 58 -21.25 -6.80 0.27
N ILE A 59 -20.41 -5.83 -0.03
CA ILE A 59 -19.11 -5.64 0.61
C ILE A 59 -19.07 -4.28 1.29
N ALA A 60 -18.60 -4.23 2.54
CA ALA A 60 -18.28 -2.99 3.24
C ALA A 60 -16.80 -2.94 3.64
N VAL A 61 -16.21 -1.76 3.56
CA VAL A 61 -14.93 -1.43 4.22
C VAL A 61 -15.25 -0.50 5.38
N LEU A 62 -14.85 -0.89 6.59
CA LEU A 62 -15.02 -0.08 7.80
C LEU A 62 -13.68 0.51 8.20
N GLU A 63 -13.62 1.83 8.26
CA GLU A 63 -12.41 2.56 8.65
C GLU A 63 -12.74 3.46 9.86
N LYS A 64 -11.92 3.35 10.92
CA LYS A 64 -12.13 4.12 12.15
C LYS A 64 -11.91 5.63 11.98
N GLY A 65 -11.07 6.01 11.05
CA GLY A 65 -10.82 7.40 10.68
C GLY A 65 -11.22 7.64 9.23
N TRP A 66 -10.32 8.17 8.44
CA TRP A 66 -10.50 8.38 6.99
C TRP A 66 -9.65 7.39 6.19
N LEU A 67 -10.05 7.11 4.96
CA LEU A 67 -9.36 6.16 4.09
C LEU A 67 -7.90 6.56 3.87
N GLY A 68 -7.00 5.63 4.12
CA GLY A 68 -5.56 5.85 4.01
C GLY A 68 -4.90 6.53 5.21
N SER A 69 -5.62 6.85 6.28
CA SER A 69 -5.07 7.53 7.47
C SER A 69 -4.04 6.72 8.27
N GLY A 70 -4.00 5.41 8.07
CA GLY A 70 -3.09 4.50 8.74
C GLY A 70 -1.69 4.45 8.13
N ASN A 71 -1.10 3.25 8.07
CA ASN A 71 0.27 3.03 7.56
C ASN A 71 0.42 3.42 6.07
N VAL A 72 -0.65 3.31 5.27
CA VAL A 72 -0.57 3.70 3.86
C VAL A 72 -0.26 5.18 3.69
N GLY A 73 -0.80 6.05 4.53
CA GLY A 73 -0.51 7.49 4.53
C GLY A 73 0.81 7.88 5.22
N ARG A 74 1.56 6.91 5.75
CA ARG A 74 2.79 7.16 6.55
C ARG A 74 3.96 6.31 6.10
N ASN A 75 3.95 5.80 4.89
CA ASN A 75 5.02 4.96 4.37
C ASN A 75 6.00 5.75 3.49
N THR A 76 7.11 5.11 3.14
CA THR A 76 8.17 5.70 2.30
C THR A 76 7.90 5.54 0.80
N THR A 77 6.74 5.05 0.41
CA THR A 77 6.28 4.90 -0.99
C THR A 77 7.10 3.96 -1.89
N ILE A 78 8.04 3.21 -1.33
CA ILE A 78 8.93 2.34 -2.09
C ILE A 78 8.20 1.05 -2.50
N ILE A 79 8.27 0.73 -3.80
CA ILE A 79 7.79 -0.52 -4.39
C ILE A 79 9.00 -1.35 -4.79
N ARG A 80 9.07 -2.60 -4.32
CA ARG A 80 10.18 -3.51 -4.61
C ARG A 80 9.77 -4.96 -4.39
N SER A 81 10.47 -5.90 -5.04
CA SER A 81 10.33 -7.35 -4.84
C SER A 81 11.59 -8.02 -4.30
N ASN A 82 12.54 -7.24 -3.79
CA ASN A 82 13.84 -7.72 -3.33
C ASN A 82 13.85 -8.29 -1.89
N TYR A 83 12.81 -8.99 -1.51
CA TYR A 83 12.68 -9.65 -0.21
C TYR A 83 13.30 -11.05 -0.24
N LEU A 84 13.91 -11.47 0.89
CA LEU A 84 14.88 -12.57 0.94
C LEU A 84 14.40 -13.86 1.57
N LEU A 85 13.16 -13.90 2.03
CA LEU A 85 12.64 -15.14 2.59
C LEU A 85 12.26 -16.08 1.46
N ALA A 86 12.88 -17.26 1.44
CA ALA A 86 12.55 -18.30 0.46
C ALA A 86 11.05 -18.58 0.44
N GLY A 87 10.49 -18.66 -0.76
CA GLY A 87 9.04 -18.81 -0.98
C GLY A 87 8.25 -17.50 -1.05
N ASN A 88 8.83 -16.37 -0.68
CA ASN A 88 8.17 -15.07 -0.81
C ASN A 88 8.35 -14.43 -2.20
N GLU A 89 9.36 -14.86 -2.95
CA GLU A 89 9.70 -14.29 -4.26
C GLU A 89 8.52 -14.32 -5.24
N PRO A 90 7.79 -15.45 -5.43
CA PRO A 90 6.65 -15.48 -6.35
C PRO A 90 5.53 -14.51 -5.94
N PHE A 91 5.30 -14.35 -4.62
CA PHE A 91 4.32 -13.42 -4.10
C PHE A 91 4.68 -11.97 -4.42
N TYR A 92 5.94 -11.58 -4.17
CA TYR A 92 6.39 -10.22 -4.44
C TYR A 92 6.51 -9.93 -5.94
N GLU A 93 6.90 -10.90 -6.76
CA GLU A 93 6.91 -10.74 -8.21
C GLU A 93 5.49 -10.63 -8.79
N PHE A 94 4.54 -11.39 -8.27
CA PHE A 94 3.14 -11.20 -8.62
C PHE A 94 2.65 -9.81 -8.22
N SER A 95 2.99 -9.35 -7.01
CA SER A 95 2.69 -7.99 -6.56
C SER A 95 3.30 -6.92 -7.48
N MET A 96 4.56 -7.13 -7.93
CA MET A 96 5.21 -6.20 -8.85
C MET A 96 4.45 -6.08 -10.19
N LYS A 97 3.98 -7.19 -10.74
CA LYS A 97 3.13 -7.20 -11.94
C LYS A 97 1.81 -6.46 -11.75
N LEU A 98 1.21 -6.56 -10.56
CA LEU A 98 0.01 -5.78 -10.24
C LEU A 98 0.32 -4.28 -10.19
N TRP A 99 1.47 -3.87 -9.65
CA TRP A 99 1.91 -2.48 -9.66
C TRP A 99 2.12 -1.94 -11.07
N GLU A 100 2.73 -2.74 -11.96
CA GLU A 100 2.98 -2.36 -13.35
C GLU A 100 1.70 -2.11 -14.15
N GLY A 101 0.60 -2.81 -13.82
CA GLY A 101 -0.71 -2.64 -14.43
C GLY A 101 -1.68 -1.74 -13.69
N LEU A 102 -1.33 -1.24 -12.49
CA LEU A 102 -2.28 -0.66 -11.54
C LEU A 102 -3.03 0.56 -12.09
N GLU A 103 -2.33 1.47 -12.74
CA GLU A 103 -2.92 2.72 -13.23
C GLU A 103 -3.93 2.48 -14.35
N GLN A 104 -3.65 1.53 -15.23
CA GLN A 104 -4.58 1.08 -16.28
C GLN A 104 -5.78 0.35 -15.67
N GLU A 105 -5.52 -0.56 -14.73
CA GLU A 105 -6.54 -1.33 -14.03
C GLU A 105 -7.55 -0.44 -13.32
N LEU A 106 -7.08 0.55 -12.57
CA LEU A 106 -7.92 1.47 -11.80
C LEU A 106 -8.40 2.67 -12.62
N ASN A 107 -7.86 2.87 -13.83
CA ASN A 107 -8.01 4.14 -14.59
C ASN A 107 -7.81 5.35 -13.67
N PHE A 108 -6.70 5.32 -12.90
CA PHE A 108 -6.35 6.32 -11.89
C PHE A 108 -4.85 6.49 -11.79
N ASN A 109 -4.37 7.72 -11.84
CA ASN A 109 -2.95 8.01 -11.73
C ASN A 109 -2.48 7.86 -10.26
N ALA A 110 -1.81 6.77 -9.96
CA ALA A 110 -1.17 6.49 -8.68
C ALA A 110 0.29 6.96 -8.63
N MET A 111 0.77 7.62 -9.70
CA MET A 111 2.15 8.08 -9.86
C MET A 111 3.17 6.94 -9.67
N VAL A 112 2.88 5.78 -10.25
CA VAL A 112 3.83 4.66 -10.25
C VAL A 112 5.02 5.00 -11.12
N SER A 113 6.22 5.01 -10.53
CA SER A 113 7.46 5.37 -11.21
C SER A 113 8.54 4.33 -10.93
N GLN A 114 8.88 3.54 -11.93
CA GLN A 114 9.89 2.49 -11.85
C GLN A 114 11.27 3.04 -12.25
N ARG A 115 11.92 3.69 -11.29
CA ARG A 115 13.28 4.27 -11.46
C ARG A 115 14.36 3.45 -10.76
N GLY A 116 13.99 2.27 -10.29
CA GLY A 116 14.86 1.38 -9.54
C GLY A 116 14.96 1.72 -8.06
N ILE A 117 15.62 0.83 -7.34
CA ILE A 117 16.05 1.01 -5.97
C ILE A 117 17.49 0.52 -5.83
N ILE A 118 18.26 1.19 -4.99
CA ILE A 118 19.65 0.85 -4.71
C ILE A 118 19.80 0.61 -3.21
N ASN A 119 20.26 -0.58 -2.84
CA ASN A 119 20.69 -0.88 -1.49
C ASN A 119 22.21 -0.75 -1.41
N LEU A 120 22.71 0.23 -0.65
CA LEU A 120 24.15 0.47 -0.50
C LEU A 120 24.78 -0.58 0.40
N TYR A 121 26.01 -0.97 0.11
CA TYR A 121 26.85 -1.78 1.03
C TYR A 121 28.15 -1.05 1.38
N HIS A 122 28.55 -1.22 2.63
CA HIS A 122 29.65 -0.49 3.26
C HIS A 122 30.82 -1.41 3.67
N THR A 123 30.56 -2.73 3.74
CA THR A 123 31.55 -3.74 4.13
C THR A 123 31.60 -4.88 3.11
N ASP A 124 32.69 -5.66 3.13
CA ASP A 124 32.82 -6.82 2.26
C ASP A 124 31.82 -7.92 2.65
N ALA A 125 31.53 -8.08 3.94
CA ALA A 125 30.48 -9.00 4.39
C ALA A 125 29.09 -8.62 3.85
N GLN A 126 28.75 -7.32 3.83
CA GLN A 126 27.51 -6.84 3.20
C GLN A 126 27.54 -7.06 1.67
N ARG A 127 28.66 -6.84 0.99
CA ARG A 127 28.82 -7.13 -0.44
C ARG A 127 28.52 -8.60 -0.72
N ASP A 128 29.08 -9.52 0.04
CA ASP A 128 28.90 -10.95 -0.16
C ASP A 128 27.46 -11.40 0.16
N ALA A 129 26.82 -10.80 1.16
CA ALA A 129 25.41 -10.98 1.41
C ALA A 129 24.55 -10.48 0.25
N PHE A 130 24.86 -9.31 -0.29
CA PHE A 130 24.13 -8.74 -1.41
C PHE A 130 24.38 -9.50 -2.75
N ARG A 131 25.55 -10.10 -2.91
CA ARG A 131 25.81 -11.00 -4.05
C ARG A 131 24.88 -12.22 -4.00
N ARG A 132 24.79 -12.90 -2.84
CA ARG A 132 23.84 -14.02 -2.67
C ARG A 132 22.42 -13.59 -2.90
N ARG A 133 22.03 -12.44 -2.37
CA ARG A 133 20.71 -11.83 -2.57
C ARG A 133 20.43 -11.55 -4.05
N GLY A 134 21.33 -10.90 -4.73
CA GLY A 134 21.21 -10.59 -6.16
C GLY A 134 21.05 -11.85 -7.01
N ASN A 135 21.81 -12.92 -6.69
CA ASN A 135 21.69 -14.20 -7.37
C ASN A 135 20.30 -14.83 -7.14
N ALA A 136 19.79 -14.82 -5.92
CA ALA A 136 18.44 -15.32 -5.62
C ALA A 136 17.38 -14.51 -6.37
N MET A 137 17.50 -13.19 -6.40
CA MET A 137 16.60 -12.31 -7.16
C MET A 137 16.62 -12.62 -8.64
N MET A 138 17.80 -12.85 -9.24
CA MET A 138 17.92 -13.21 -10.64
C MET A 138 17.26 -14.54 -10.95
N LEU A 139 17.45 -15.55 -10.11
CA LEU A 139 16.79 -16.86 -10.23
C LEU A 139 15.26 -16.77 -10.12
N ALA A 140 14.76 -15.85 -9.28
CA ALA A 140 13.34 -15.60 -9.13
C ALA A 140 12.75 -14.64 -10.20
N GLY A 141 13.52 -14.19 -11.17
CA GLY A 141 13.08 -13.27 -12.23
C GLY A 141 12.87 -11.82 -11.78
N ALA A 142 13.28 -11.46 -10.56
CA ALA A 142 13.10 -10.10 -10.02
C ALA A 142 14.01 -9.06 -10.67
N GLY A 143 15.10 -9.51 -11.31
CA GLY A 143 16.13 -8.66 -11.87
C GLY A 143 16.99 -7.96 -10.80
N ALA A 144 18.30 -8.11 -10.87
CA ALA A 144 19.22 -7.47 -9.94
C ALA A 144 20.58 -7.22 -10.60
N ARG A 145 21.27 -6.16 -10.17
CA ARG A 145 22.65 -5.88 -10.55
C ARG A 145 23.45 -5.50 -9.31
N LEU A 146 24.55 -6.19 -9.07
CA LEU A 146 25.52 -5.79 -8.07
C LEU A 146 26.52 -4.83 -8.72
N LEU A 147 26.56 -3.60 -8.23
CA LEU A 147 27.46 -2.56 -8.72
C LEU A 147 28.66 -2.39 -7.78
N GLY A 148 29.84 -2.23 -8.35
CA GLY A 148 31.00 -1.75 -7.64
C GLY A 148 30.90 -0.24 -7.38
N ARG A 149 31.91 0.28 -6.63
CA ARG A 149 31.95 1.69 -6.22
C ARG A 149 31.91 2.65 -7.41
N GLU A 150 32.71 2.40 -8.44
CA GLU A 150 32.86 3.30 -9.58
C GLU A 150 31.59 3.29 -10.48
N GLU A 151 31.00 2.10 -10.70
CA GLU A 151 29.74 1.99 -11.42
C GLU A 151 28.60 2.71 -10.68
N LEU A 152 28.57 2.56 -9.34
CA LEU A 152 27.58 3.26 -8.51
C LEU A 152 27.82 4.78 -8.51
N ARG A 153 29.07 5.24 -8.49
CA ARG A 153 29.43 6.67 -8.55
C ARG A 153 28.97 7.28 -9.88
N ALA A 154 29.14 6.56 -10.98
CA ALA A 154 28.66 7.01 -12.29
C ALA A 154 27.12 7.12 -12.34
N MET A 155 26.40 6.21 -11.65
CA MET A 155 24.94 6.22 -11.58
C MET A 155 24.38 7.27 -10.60
N VAL A 156 25.05 7.47 -9.47
CA VAL A 156 24.58 8.32 -8.35
C VAL A 156 25.71 9.26 -7.88
N PRO A 157 26.11 10.25 -8.70
CA PRO A 157 27.34 11.04 -8.46
C PRO A 157 27.25 12.00 -7.25
N PHE A 158 26.05 12.31 -6.76
CA PHE A 158 25.84 13.25 -5.64
C PHE A 158 26.05 12.62 -4.25
N LEU A 159 26.31 11.30 -4.13
CA LEU A 159 26.63 10.68 -2.87
C LEU A 159 28.08 11.01 -2.45
N ASN A 160 28.31 11.13 -1.14
CA ASN A 160 29.66 11.30 -0.61
C ASN A 160 30.38 9.94 -0.56
N TYR A 161 31.24 9.70 -1.51
CA TYR A 161 32.02 8.44 -1.61
C TYR A 161 33.34 8.51 -0.82
N ASP A 162 33.93 9.68 -0.68
CA ASP A 162 35.34 9.79 -0.28
C ASP A 162 35.52 10.09 1.21
N ASN A 163 34.63 10.85 1.82
CA ASN A 163 34.73 11.29 3.21
C ASN A 163 33.57 10.83 4.10
N ALA A 164 32.85 9.81 3.69
CA ALA A 164 31.73 9.28 4.47
C ALA A 164 32.24 8.51 5.69
N ARG A 165 31.63 8.70 6.85
CA ARG A 165 31.87 7.90 8.06
C ARG A 165 31.71 6.40 7.77
N PHE A 166 30.79 6.05 6.90
CA PHE A 166 30.59 4.69 6.39
C PHE A 166 30.92 4.68 4.90
N PRO A 167 32.11 4.23 4.48
CA PRO A 167 32.53 4.28 3.08
C PRO A 167 31.59 3.44 2.21
N ILE A 168 31.13 4.03 1.11
CA ILE A 168 30.28 3.34 0.14
C ILE A 168 31.18 2.49 -0.77
N LYS A 169 31.03 1.16 -0.70
CA LYS A 169 31.78 0.20 -1.52
C LYS A 169 31.02 -0.23 -2.78
N GLY A 170 29.72 0.02 -2.85
CA GLY A 170 28.88 -0.30 -3.99
C GLY A 170 27.39 -0.44 -3.61
N GLY A 171 26.61 -1.07 -4.47
CA GLY A 171 25.18 -1.23 -4.25
C GLY A 171 24.57 -2.41 -4.99
N LEU A 172 23.45 -2.91 -4.50
CA LEU A 172 22.57 -3.84 -5.19
C LEU A 172 21.39 -3.06 -5.75
N VAL A 173 21.24 -3.10 -7.07
CA VAL A 173 20.20 -2.39 -7.82
C VAL A 173 19.10 -3.36 -8.23
N GLN A 174 17.84 -2.97 -8.02
CA GLN A 174 16.68 -3.60 -8.64
C GLN A 174 16.04 -2.60 -9.61
N PRO A 175 16.21 -2.75 -10.94
CA PRO A 175 15.74 -1.76 -11.92
C PRO A 175 14.22 -1.61 -11.97
N ARG A 176 13.45 -2.70 -11.80
CA ARG A 176 11.98 -2.68 -11.83
C ARG A 176 11.33 -2.12 -10.57
N ALA A 177 12.11 -1.91 -9.51
CA ALA A 177 11.61 -1.25 -8.31
C ALA A 177 11.37 0.25 -8.57
N GLY A 178 10.68 0.90 -7.64
CA GLY A 178 10.36 2.31 -7.79
C GLY A 178 9.53 2.85 -6.65
N THR A 179 8.70 3.83 -6.95
CA THR A 179 7.82 4.49 -5.99
C THR A 179 6.41 4.63 -6.56
N ALA A 180 5.43 4.82 -5.67
CA ALA A 180 4.09 5.26 -6.03
C ALA A 180 3.57 6.27 -5.00
N ARG A 181 2.64 7.10 -5.38
CA ARG A 181 1.97 8.01 -4.45
C ARG A 181 0.99 7.22 -3.59
N HIS A 182 1.33 7.03 -2.32
CA HIS A 182 0.59 6.14 -1.41
C HIS A 182 -0.88 6.52 -1.21
N ASP A 183 -1.19 7.81 -1.11
CA ASP A 183 -2.56 8.33 -1.06
C ASP A 183 -3.28 8.12 -2.39
N GLY A 184 -2.62 8.37 -3.53
CA GLY A 184 -3.15 8.10 -4.86
C GLY A 184 -3.52 6.63 -5.06
N VAL A 185 -2.69 5.70 -4.56
CA VAL A 185 -2.99 4.26 -4.57
C VAL A 185 -4.25 3.93 -3.75
N ALA A 186 -4.33 4.44 -2.52
CA ALA A 186 -5.50 4.23 -1.67
C ALA A 186 -6.78 4.80 -2.30
N TRP A 187 -6.71 6.02 -2.83
CA TRP A 187 -7.84 6.67 -3.49
C TRP A 187 -8.25 5.98 -4.80
N GLY A 188 -7.30 5.49 -5.57
CA GLY A 188 -7.56 4.70 -6.77
C GLY A 188 -8.36 3.43 -6.45
N TYR A 189 -7.91 2.66 -5.45
CA TYR A 189 -8.63 1.49 -4.99
C TYR A 189 -9.99 1.83 -4.36
N ALA A 190 -10.09 2.90 -3.57
CA ALA A 190 -11.35 3.35 -2.99
C ALA A 190 -12.36 3.69 -4.10
N ARG A 191 -11.97 4.49 -5.08
CA ARG A 191 -12.80 4.83 -6.22
C ARG A 191 -13.19 3.59 -7.04
N GLY A 192 -12.23 2.69 -7.27
CA GLY A 192 -12.49 1.43 -7.97
C GLY A 192 -13.48 0.54 -7.21
N ALA A 193 -13.29 0.36 -5.90
CA ALA A 193 -14.20 -0.41 -5.06
C ALA A 193 -15.61 0.20 -5.02
N ASP A 194 -15.73 1.51 -4.86
CA ASP A 194 -17.01 2.23 -4.91
C ASP A 194 -17.73 2.04 -6.23
N SER A 195 -17.01 2.06 -7.37
CA SER A 195 -17.60 1.85 -8.70
C SER A 195 -18.15 0.43 -8.89
N HIS A 196 -17.68 -0.54 -8.12
CA HIS A 196 -18.19 -1.91 -8.04
C HIS A 196 -19.25 -2.10 -6.94
N GLY A 197 -19.72 -1.02 -6.31
CA GLY A 197 -20.81 -1.05 -5.34
C GLY A 197 -20.38 -1.36 -3.90
N VAL A 198 -19.08 -1.33 -3.59
CA VAL A 198 -18.58 -1.47 -2.22
C VAL A 198 -18.96 -0.24 -1.40
N ASP A 199 -19.47 -0.45 -0.20
CA ASP A 199 -19.75 0.63 0.75
C ASP A 199 -18.48 0.95 1.55
N LEU A 200 -17.95 2.17 1.37
CA LEU A 200 -16.76 2.66 2.06
C LEU A 200 -17.18 3.54 3.23
N ILE A 201 -17.08 3.02 4.44
CA ILE A 201 -17.66 3.63 5.64
C ILE A 201 -16.53 4.16 6.53
N GLN A 202 -16.33 5.46 6.52
CA GLN A 202 -15.34 6.18 7.33
C GLN A 202 -15.93 6.57 8.69
N ASN A 203 -15.06 6.84 9.66
CA ASN A 203 -15.43 7.15 11.04
C ASN A 203 -16.35 6.06 11.65
N CYS A 204 -16.03 4.81 11.38
CA CYS A 204 -16.76 3.63 11.87
C CYS A 204 -15.74 2.64 12.49
N GLU A 205 -15.48 2.78 13.77
CA GLU A 205 -14.54 1.91 14.47
C GLU A 205 -15.19 0.57 14.81
N VAL A 206 -14.51 -0.52 14.50
CA VAL A 206 -14.86 -1.86 14.97
C VAL A 206 -14.38 -2.01 16.41
N THR A 207 -15.33 -2.26 17.31
CA THR A 207 -15.11 -2.36 18.76
C THR A 207 -15.26 -3.78 19.29
N GLY A 208 -15.80 -4.70 18.48
CA GLY A 208 -15.96 -6.11 18.84
C GLY A 208 -16.22 -7.01 17.63
N VAL A 209 -16.02 -8.30 17.82
CA VAL A 209 -16.37 -9.35 16.85
C VAL A 209 -17.38 -10.29 17.49
N ARG A 210 -18.54 -10.45 16.87
CA ARG A 210 -19.56 -11.37 17.36
C ARG A 210 -19.36 -12.76 16.79
N LEU A 211 -19.20 -13.73 17.68
CA LEU A 211 -19.09 -15.14 17.35
C LEU A 211 -20.32 -15.92 17.85
N ASP A 212 -20.71 -16.92 17.06
CA ASP A 212 -21.69 -17.94 17.48
C ASP A 212 -21.16 -19.31 17.10
N ARG A 213 -20.98 -20.17 18.09
CA ARG A 213 -20.41 -21.54 17.91
C ARG A 213 -19.10 -21.55 17.11
N GLY A 214 -18.21 -20.61 17.41
CA GLY A 214 -16.90 -20.47 16.73
C GLY A 214 -16.94 -19.88 15.32
N LYS A 215 -18.11 -19.45 14.83
CA LYS A 215 -18.26 -18.79 13.53
C LYS A 215 -18.53 -17.29 13.72
N VAL A 216 -17.91 -16.45 12.89
CA VAL A 216 -18.19 -15.03 12.87
C VAL A 216 -19.62 -14.79 12.40
N ARG A 217 -20.32 -13.85 13.06
CA ARG A 217 -21.67 -13.41 12.73
C ARG A 217 -21.73 -11.92 12.36
N GLY A 218 -20.68 -11.20 12.65
CA GLY A 218 -20.59 -9.77 12.37
C GLY A 218 -19.65 -9.05 13.30
N VAL A 219 -19.73 -7.74 13.27
CA VAL A 219 -18.89 -6.85 14.07
C VAL A 219 -19.73 -5.83 14.82
N GLU A 220 -19.31 -5.53 16.03
CA GLU A 220 -19.78 -4.35 16.79
C GLU A 220 -18.97 -3.15 16.33
N THR A 221 -19.63 -2.02 16.15
CA THR A 221 -18.98 -0.79 15.69
C THR A 221 -19.45 0.42 16.48
N SER A 222 -18.76 1.54 16.34
CA SER A 222 -19.20 2.84 16.86
C SER A 222 -20.54 3.32 16.26
N ARG A 223 -21.04 2.65 15.21
CA ARG A 223 -22.33 2.93 14.54
C ARG A 223 -23.34 1.78 14.68
N GLY A 224 -23.15 0.91 15.66
CA GLY A 224 -24.01 -0.24 15.93
C GLY A 224 -23.48 -1.55 15.33
N TYR A 225 -24.28 -2.60 15.49
CA TYR A 225 -23.95 -3.95 15.02
C TYR A 225 -24.17 -4.07 13.51
N ILE A 226 -23.21 -4.72 12.84
CA ILE A 226 -23.28 -5.04 11.42
C ILE A 226 -23.10 -6.55 11.26
N ALA A 227 -24.11 -7.22 10.76
CA ALA A 227 -24.02 -8.65 10.46
C ALA A 227 -23.09 -8.90 9.25
N ALA A 228 -22.31 -9.99 9.30
CA ALA A 228 -21.41 -10.36 8.22
C ALA A 228 -21.21 -11.86 8.16
N ASP A 229 -21.24 -12.45 6.95
CA ASP A 229 -20.91 -13.85 6.74
C ASP A 229 -19.40 -14.08 6.86
N ARG A 230 -18.61 -13.09 6.45
CA ARG A 230 -17.13 -13.11 6.49
C ARG A 230 -16.58 -11.77 6.91
N VAL A 231 -15.56 -11.80 7.75
CA VAL A 231 -14.84 -10.60 8.20
C VAL A 231 -13.37 -10.73 7.84
N GLY A 232 -12.88 -9.82 7.02
CA GLY A 232 -11.47 -9.68 6.69
C GLY A 232 -10.83 -8.59 7.55
N VAL A 233 -9.63 -8.85 8.10
CA VAL A 233 -8.91 -7.90 8.97
C VAL A 233 -7.66 -7.40 8.25
N ALA A 234 -7.61 -6.10 7.95
CA ALA A 234 -6.52 -5.43 7.25
C ALA A 234 -6.07 -4.17 7.99
N VAL A 235 -5.76 -4.30 9.28
CA VAL A 235 -5.54 -3.20 10.22
C VAL A 235 -4.08 -3.01 10.65
N ALA A 236 -3.15 -3.62 9.93
CA ALA A 236 -1.70 -3.50 10.13
C ALA A 236 -1.30 -3.68 11.62
N GLY A 237 -0.69 -2.68 12.25
CA GLY A 237 -0.25 -2.75 13.64
C GLY A 237 -1.35 -2.98 14.68
N SER A 238 -2.63 -2.81 14.31
CA SER A 238 -3.76 -3.10 15.19
C SER A 238 -4.27 -4.55 15.07
N SER A 239 -3.62 -5.41 14.27
CA SER A 239 -4.10 -6.79 14.01
C SER A 239 -4.23 -7.63 15.28
N GLY A 240 -3.26 -7.59 16.17
CA GLY A 240 -3.32 -8.30 17.45
C GLY A 240 -4.51 -7.87 18.30
N ARG A 241 -4.78 -6.56 18.38
CA ARG A 241 -5.94 -6.00 19.12
C ARG A 241 -7.27 -6.46 18.53
N VAL A 242 -7.42 -6.37 17.20
CA VAL A 242 -8.70 -6.74 16.55
C VAL A 242 -8.91 -8.26 16.61
N MET A 243 -7.88 -9.06 16.44
CA MET A 243 -8.01 -10.51 16.54
C MET A 243 -8.31 -10.98 17.96
N ALA A 244 -7.83 -10.27 18.98
CA ALA A 244 -8.20 -10.54 20.38
C ALA A 244 -9.70 -10.38 20.64
N MET A 245 -10.40 -9.51 19.90
CA MET A 245 -11.88 -9.39 19.98
C MET A 245 -12.60 -10.66 19.51
N ALA A 246 -11.93 -11.50 18.70
CA ALA A 246 -12.41 -12.81 18.28
C ALA A 246 -11.82 -13.96 19.12
N GLY A 247 -11.20 -13.65 20.27
CA GLY A 247 -10.56 -14.66 21.13
C GLY A 247 -9.27 -15.26 20.55
N MET A 248 -8.68 -14.65 19.53
CA MET A 248 -7.49 -15.16 18.85
C MET A 248 -6.24 -14.34 19.21
N ARG A 249 -5.16 -15.05 19.55
CA ARG A 249 -3.84 -14.44 19.76
C ARG A 249 -2.99 -14.59 18.50
N LEU A 250 -2.50 -13.49 17.95
CA LEU A 250 -1.52 -13.49 16.88
C LEU A 250 -0.10 -13.41 17.45
N PRO A 251 0.87 -14.16 16.93
CA PRO A 251 2.28 -14.11 17.35
C PRO A 251 3.00 -12.94 16.67
N ILE A 252 2.43 -11.75 16.76
CA ILE A 252 2.98 -10.51 16.18
C ILE A 252 2.99 -9.41 17.22
N GLU A 253 4.04 -8.59 17.17
CA GLU A 253 4.16 -7.35 17.92
C GLU A 253 4.35 -6.18 16.97
N SER A 254 3.83 -5.02 17.37
CA SER A 254 3.94 -3.80 16.58
C SER A 254 4.99 -2.88 17.19
N HIS A 255 5.95 -2.48 16.37
CA HIS A 255 6.97 -1.51 16.75
C HIS A 255 6.77 -0.21 15.98
N VAL A 256 7.05 0.91 16.66
CA VAL A 256 7.02 2.22 16.04
C VAL A 256 8.27 2.40 15.19
N LEU A 257 8.08 2.71 13.92
CA LEU A 257 9.12 3.16 13.03
C LEU A 257 8.94 4.64 12.74
N GLN A 258 10.07 5.34 12.58
CA GLN A 258 10.09 6.76 12.29
C GLN A 258 10.50 6.99 10.84
N ALA A 259 9.76 7.82 10.12
CA ALA A 259 10.10 8.29 8.79
C ALA A 259 10.06 9.82 8.76
N PHE A 260 10.93 10.42 7.96
CA PHE A 260 11.01 11.86 7.77
C PHE A 260 10.82 12.18 6.30
N VAL A 261 10.20 13.31 6.02
CA VAL A 261 10.16 13.91 4.70
C VAL A 261 10.74 15.31 4.81
N THR A 262 11.44 15.76 3.77
CA THR A 262 11.88 17.13 3.64
C THR A 262 10.74 18.01 3.11
N GLU A 263 10.84 19.29 3.27
CA GLU A 263 10.07 20.22 2.44
C GLU A 263 10.40 19.99 0.96
N GLY A 264 9.52 20.48 0.08
CA GLY A 264 9.73 20.37 -1.37
C GLY A 264 11.05 21.00 -1.79
N LEU A 265 11.96 20.16 -2.30
CA LEU A 265 13.24 20.56 -2.85
C LEU A 265 13.22 20.47 -4.38
N LYS A 266 14.09 21.23 -5.04
CA LYS A 266 14.36 20.96 -6.46
C LYS A 266 14.89 19.53 -6.61
N PRO A 267 14.56 18.82 -7.70
CA PRO A 267 15.12 17.50 -7.95
C PRO A 267 16.65 17.55 -7.88
N THR A 268 17.23 16.83 -6.94
CA THR A 268 18.68 16.70 -6.76
C THR A 268 19.22 15.40 -7.33
N ILE A 269 18.33 14.45 -7.56
CA ILE A 269 18.62 13.13 -8.12
C ILE A 269 18.15 13.15 -9.56
N PRO A 270 19.05 12.96 -10.54
CA PRO A 270 18.66 12.77 -11.93
C PRO A 270 17.69 11.58 -12.05
N GLY A 271 16.68 11.74 -12.86
CA GLY A 271 15.66 10.71 -13.09
C GLY A 271 16.14 9.57 -13.98
#